data_ba527f431c7469e8c6ee71f6957593d4
#
_entry.id   ba527f431c7469e8c6ee71f6957593d4
#
_cell.length_a   1.000
_cell.length_b   1.000
_cell.length_c   1.000
_cell.angle_alpha   90.00
_cell.angle_beta   90.00
_cell.angle_gamma   90.00
#
_symmetry.space_group_name_H-M   'P 1'
#
loop_
_entity.id
_entity.type
_entity.pdbx_description
1 polymer ?
#
loop_
_entity_poly.entity_id
_entity_poly.type
_entity_poly.pdbx_seq_one_letter_code
_entity_poly.pdbx_strand_id
1 'polypeptide(L)'
;MNASGWTFFVDGRAVKITPDDVRYTDIVDAVMANDEKTLLRLLKENTTSYIINSVSETIKDYDNLQFVERDENGVITTIASYKTQILPKCLQKKLISLWKSGCTDFTHYFKFIDNLMANPSETSREELYDFLSYQELPITSEGTFIAYKGVGEDMYSLHGNAETRVLQGKVNGHYQIRNNPGDVIEVVVADVDANRNNWCSAGLHVGSYDYAKGFGRRVVAVEVNPQDVVSVPTDCECQKCRVSKYKVLNEIKEAYTSPDVEVEGIDVKECSKDRTPVNVEASNQGIIDEMQQRADRYRLVQSRKWCGGQCAGYDTPKACHHIVRR
;
A
#
# COMPACT_ATOMS: atom_id res chain seq x y z
N MET A 1 8.79 29.65 -12.14
CA MET A 1 9.99 28.83 -11.81
C MET A 1 9.48 27.52 -11.29
N ASN A 2 9.66 26.44 -12.04
CA ASN A 2 9.32 25.11 -11.50
C ASN A 2 10.29 24.82 -10.38
N ALA A 3 9.80 24.44 -9.20
CA ALA A 3 10.60 23.97 -8.10
C ALA A 3 11.34 22.69 -8.52
N SER A 4 12.45 22.89 -9.23
CA SER A 4 13.30 21.80 -9.67
C SER A 4 14.00 21.27 -8.44
N GLY A 5 13.67 20.05 -8.02
CA GLY A 5 14.33 19.37 -6.92
C GLY A 5 15.85 19.36 -7.01
N TRP A 6 16.49 18.78 -6.03
CA TRP A 6 17.94 18.72 -5.95
C TRP A 6 18.48 17.52 -6.74
N THR A 7 19.68 17.66 -7.28
CA THR A 7 20.39 16.54 -7.88
C THR A 7 21.70 16.35 -7.18
N PHE A 8 21.87 15.23 -6.56
CA PHE A 8 23.11 14.81 -5.89
C PHE A 8 23.85 13.82 -6.79
N PHE A 9 25.16 13.78 -6.70
CA PHE A 9 25.98 12.78 -7.37
C PHE A 9 26.60 11.87 -6.31
N VAL A 10 26.19 10.62 -6.28
CA VAL A 10 26.63 9.59 -5.33
C VAL A 10 27.19 8.43 -6.13
N ASP A 11 28.44 8.08 -5.87
CA ASP A 11 29.15 6.96 -6.55
C ASP A 11 29.01 7.01 -8.09
N GLY A 12 29.11 8.23 -8.65
CA GLY A 12 29.01 8.47 -10.11
C GLY A 12 27.59 8.44 -10.67
N ARG A 13 26.58 8.30 -9.86
CA ARG A 13 25.16 8.31 -10.25
C ARG A 13 24.48 9.62 -9.84
N ALA A 14 23.60 10.13 -10.69
CA ALA A 14 22.76 11.29 -10.36
C ALA A 14 21.50 10.81 -9.63
N VAL A 15 21.30 11.27 -8.40
CA VAL A 15 20.11 11.03 -7.59
C VAL A 15 19.33 12.34 -7.57
N LYS A 16 18.14 12.35 -8.15
CA LYS A 16 17.23 13.51 -8.17
C LYS A 16 16.24 13.38 -7.01
N ILE A 17 16.20 14.40 -6.17
CA ILE A 17 15.27 14.51 -5.04
C ILE A 17 14.38 15.71 -5.33
N THR A 18 13.09 15.46 -5.41
CA THR A 18 12.07 16.49 -5.60
C THR A 18 11.33 16.74 -4.28
N PRO A 19 10.66 17.88 -4.10
CA PRO A 19 9.92 18.16 -2.89
C PRO A 19 8.85 17.13 -2.53
N ASP A 20 8.37 16.35 -3.50
CA ASP A 20 7.43 15.25 -3.31
C ASP A 20 8.11 13.91 -2.91
N ASP A 21 9.45 13.88 -2.85
CA ASP A 21 10.17 12.72 -2.32
C ASP A 21 9.96 12.64 -0.80
N VAL A 22 9.52 11.50 -0.32
CA VAL A 22 9.23 11.28 1.12
C VAL A 22 10.44 11.50 2.03
N ARG A 23 11.66 11.39 1.49
CA ARG A 23 12.92 11.62 2.20
C ARG A 23 13.34 13.09 2.19
N TYR A 24 12.55 13.96 1.51
CA TYR A 24 12.97 15.34 1.24
C TYR A 24 13.34 16.09 2.51
N THR A 25 12.48 16.05 3.54
CA THR A 25 12.70 16.74 4.80
C THR A 25 13.99 16.27 5.50
N ASP A 26 14.17 14.95 5.63
CA ASP A 26 15.34 14.39 6.31
C ASP A 26 16.65 14.67 5.54
N ILE A 27 16.58 14.65 4.18
CA ILE A 27 17.72 15.03 3.32
C ILE A 27 18.07 16.50 3.54
N VAL A 28 17.07 17.35 3.63
CA VAL A 28 17.23 18.76 3.93
C VAL A 28 17.90 18.94 5.28
N ASP A 29 17.40 18.32 6.32
CA ASP A 29 17.94 18.42 7.67
C ASP A 29 19.39 17.91 7.74
N ALA A 30 19.69 16.80 7.07
CA ALA A 30 21.06 16.30 6.98
C ALA A 30 22.01 17.29 6.28
N VAL A 31 21.54 17.95 5.21
CA VAL A 31 22.31 19.00 4.53
C VAL A 31 22.52 20.21 5.43
N MET A 32 21.48 20.66 6.14
CA MET A 32 21.55 21.80 7.05
C MET A 32 22.48 21.54 8.22
N ALA A 33 22.47 20.31 8.75
CA ALA A 33 23.36 19.88 9.84
C ALA A 33 24.80 19.56 9.39
N ASN A 34 25.10 19.58 8.07
CA ASN A 34 26.34 19.07 7.47
C ASN A 34 26.64 17.61 7.87
N ASP A 35 25.60 16.79 8.06
CA ASP A 35 25.73 15.36 8.36
C ASP A 35 25.87 14.56 7.05
N GLU A 36 27.12 14.46 6.60
CA GLU A 36 27.46 13.74 5.36
C GLU A 36 27.07 12.25 5.43
N LYS A 37 27.22 11.65 6.61
CA LYS A 37 26.93 10.22 6.80
C LYS A 37 25.45 9.93 6.61
N THR A 38 24.59 10.68 7.28
CA THR A 38 23.13 10.55 7.15
C THR A 38 22.69 10.89 5.75
N LEU A 39 23.23 11.97 5.16
CA LEU A 39 22.91 12.36 3.79
C LEU A 39 23.22 11.24 2.78
N LEU A 40 24.42 10.66 2.85
CA LEU A 40 24.81 9.58 1.94
C LEU A 40 23.94 8.33 2.13
N ARG A 41 23.57 7.98 3.37
CA ARG A 41 22.63 6.89 3.64
C ARG A 41 21.29 7.15 2.97
N LEU A 42 20.69 8.31 3.21
CA LEU A 42 19.37 8.68 2.65
C LEU A 42 19.37 8.72 1.11
N LEU A 43 20.46 9.16 0.50
CA LEU A 43 20.59 9.21 -0.97
C LEU A 43 20.77 7.82 -1.61
N LYS A 44 21.34 6.86 -0.89
CA LYS A 44 21.50 5.47 -1.33
C LYS A 44 20.26 4.62 -1.06
N GLU A 45 19.50 4.97 -0.03
CA GLU A 45 18.29 4.27 0.36
C GLU A 45 17.17 4.52 -0.68
N ASN A 46 16.47 3.47 -1.10
CA ASN A 46 15.29 3.68 -1.94
C ASN A 46 14.08 4.12 -1.10
N THR A 47 13.12 4.75 -1.76
CA THR A 47 11.93 5.33 -1.10
C THR A 47 11.14 4.30 -0.28
N THR A 48 11.01 3.07 -0.78
CA THR A 48 10.30 2.00 -0.06
C THR A 48 11.01 1.64 1.23
N SER A 49 12.34 1.45 1.17
CA SER A 49 13.17 1.13 2.33
C SER A 49 13.11 2.23 3.39
N TYR A 50 13.22 3.49 2.97
CA TYR A 50 13.10 4.62 3.89
C TYR A 50 11.77 4.61 4.65
N ILE A 51 10.65 4.39 3.95
CA ILE A 51 9.33 4.35 4.59
C ILE A 51 9.22 3.17 5.56
N ILE A 52 9.67 1.99 5.13
CA ILE A 52 9.65 0.79 5.98
C ILE A 52 10.50 1.02 7.23
N ASN A 53 11.68 1.61 7.10
CA ASN A 53 12.55 1.90 8.25
C ASN A 53 11.92 2.97 9.18
N SER A 54 11.27 3.99 8.61
CA SER A 54 10.55 5.00 9.39
C SER A 54 9.35 4.41 10.15
N VAL A 55 8.68 3.41 9.56
CA VAL A 55 7.57 2.69 10.19
C VAL A 55 8.07 1.67 11.20
N SER A 56 9.25 1.04 10.98
CA SER A 56 9.78 -0.01 11.86
C SER A 56 9.93 0.42 13.31
N GLU A 57 10.26 1.69 13.53
CA GLU A 57 10.31 2.27 14.89
C GLU A 57 8.94 2.26 15.59
N THR A 58 7.87 2.43 14.82
CA THR A 58 6.48 2.47 15.33
C THR A 58 5.93 1.07 15.60
N ILE A 59 6.49 0.05 14.93
CA ILE A 59 5.98 -1.33 14.96
C ILE A 59 6.93 -2.30 15.65
N LYS A 60 7.82 -1.81 16.51
CA LYS A 60 8.81 -2.61 17.26
C LYS A 60 8.20 -3.79 18.03
N ASP A 61 6.93 -3.69 18.40
CA ASP A 61 6.22 -4.70 19.18
C ASP A 61 5.57 -5.80 18.31
N TYR A 62 5.82 -5.79 16.99
CA TYR A 62 5.26 -6.79 16.08
C TYR A 62 6.26 -7.92 15.81
N ASP A 63 6.30 -8.91 16.70
CA ASP A 63 7.31 -9.99 16.75
C ASP A 63 7.46 -10.80 15.45
N ASN A 64 6.46 -10.80 14.59
CA ASN A 64 6.43 -11.61 13.36
C ASN A 64 6.89 -10.85 12.11
N LEU A 65 7.12 -9.54 12.21
CA LEU A 65 7.57 -8.72 11.10
C LEU A 65 9.05 -8.40 11.25
N GLN A 66 9.82 -8.71 10.22
CA GLN A 66 11.26 -8.46 10.18
C GLN A 66 11.60 -7.61 8.97
N PHE A 67 12.55 -6.71 9.17
CA PHE A 67 13.09 -5.87 8.11
C PHE A 67 14.54 -6.24 7.89
N VAL A 68 14.87 -6.60 6.65
CA VAL A 68 16.22 -6.99 6.25
C VAL A 68 16.72 -6.01 5.21
N GLU A 69 17.83 -5.35 5.51
CA GLU A 69 18.50 -4.49 4.53
C GLU A 69 19.38 -5.34 3.60
N ARG A 70 19.28 -5.06 2.31
CA ARG A 70 20.15 -5.61 1.27
C ARG A 70 20.78 -4.47 0.51
N ASP A 71 22.08 -4.58 0.26
CA ASP A 71 22.78 -3.71 -0.69
C ASP A 71 22.79 -4.39 -2.06
N GLU A 72 22.04 -3.83 -3.00
CA GLU A 72 22.01 -4.28 -4.38
C GLU A 72 22.67 -3.22 -5.27
N ASN A 73 23.93 -3.42 -5.61
CA ASN A 73 24.70 -2.51 -6.47
C ASN A 73 24.81 -1.07 -5.93
N GLY A 74 24.99 -0.90 -4.63
CA GLY A 74 25.10 0.39 -3.96
C GLY A 74 23.75 1.06 -3.70
N VAL A 75 22.64 0.32 -3.82
CA VAL A 75 21.31 0.76 -3.43
C VAL A 75 20.84 -0.06 -2.23
N ILE A 76 20.63 0.59 -1.11
CA ILE A 76 20.08 -0.07 0.09
C ILE A 76 18.59 -0.33 -0.16
N THR A 77 18.22 -1.60 -0.11
CA THR A 77 16.83 -2.06 -0.23
C THR A 77 16.42 -2.73 1.06
N THR A 78 15.40 -2.21 1.72
CA THR A 78 14.81 -2.88 2.88
C THR A 78 13.69 -3.79 2.41
N ILE A 79 13.75 -5.05 2.81
CA ILE A 79 12.75 -6.06 2.51
C ILE A 79 12.00 -6.36 3.80
N ALA A 80 10.70 -6.13 3.78
CA ALA A 80 9.83 -6.56 4.87
C ALA A 80 9.47 -8.03 4.68
N SER A 81 9.66 -8.83 5.72
CA SER A 81 9.24 -10.23 5.75
C SER A 81 8.34 -10.48 6.96
N TYR A 82 7.33 -11.31 6.77
CA TYR A 82 6.45 -11.78 7.81
C TYR A 82 6.65 -13.30 7.98
N LYS A 83 6.97 -13.76 9.18
CA LYS A 83 7.25 -15.19 9.45
C LYS A 83 8.17 -15.82 8.40
N THR A 84 9.24 -15.14 8.00
CA THR A 84 10.20 -15.55 6.96
C THR A 84 9.76 -15.38 5.50
N GLN A 85 8.52 -14.98 5.21
CA GLN A 85 8.05 -14.71 3.86
C GLN A 85 8.17 -13.21 3.53
N ILE A 86 8.70 -12.89 2.35
CA ILE A 86 8.81 -11.51 1.87
C ILE A 86 7.42 -10.96 1.58
N LEU A 87 7.12 -9.77 2.08
CA LEU A 87 5.86 -9.10 1.78
C LEU A 87 5.80 -8.67 0.30
N PRO A 88 4.70 -8.99 -0.40
CA PRO A 88 4.50 -8.58 -1.78
C PRO A 88 4.49 -7.07 -1.98
N LYS A 89 4.85 -6.64 -3.18
CA LYS A 89 4.93 -5.22 -3.55
C LYS A 89 3.63 -4.43 -3.34
N CYS A 90 2.46 -5.06 -3.52
CA CYS A 90 1.17 -4.40 -3.29
C CYS A 90 0.96 -4.05 -1.81
N LEU A 91 1.33 -4.93 -0.89
CA LEU A 91 1.27 -4.66 0.55
C LEU A 91 2.30 -3.59 0.96
N GLN A 92 3.48 -3.59 0.37
CA GLN A 92 4.45 -2.51 0.58
C GLN A 92 3.92 -1.16 0.08
N LYS A 93 3.24 -1.13 -1.09
CA LYS A 93 2.60 0.10 -1.61
C LYS A 93 1.50 0.61 -0.68
N LYS A 94 0.67 -0.29 -0.13
CA LYS A 94 -0.37 0.09 0.85
C LYS A 94 0.25 0.68 2.11
N LEU A 95 1.29 0.05 2.65
CA LEU A 95 2.04 0.57 3.79
C LEU A 95 2.58 1.99 3.52
N ILE A 96 3.15 2.20 2.34
CA ILE A 96 3.64 3.51 1.88
C ILE A 96 2.50 4.53 1.81
N SER A 97 1.36 4.15 1.26
CA SER A 97 0.18 5.02 1.14
C SER A 97 -0.31 5.45 2.52
N LEU A 98 -0.47 4.51 3.44
CA LEU A 98 -0.86 4.77 4.83
C LEU A 98 0.13 5.71 5.52
N TRP A 99 1.43 5.46 5.37
CA TRP A 99 2.45 6.33 5.96
C TRP A 99 2.39 7.76 5.39
N LYS A 100 2.24 7.90 4.07
CA LYS A 100 2.11 9.21 3.41
C LYS A 100 0.88 9.98 3.87
N SER A 101 -0.23 9.29 4.18
CA SER A 101 -1.43 9.91 4.75
C SER A 101 -1.28 10.34 6.21
N GLY A 102 -0.12 10.13 6.82
CA GLY A 102 0.16 10.49 8.20
C GLY A 102 -0.19 9.42 9.23
N CYS A 103 -0.47 8.18 8.77
CA CYS A 103 -0.77 7.06 9.64
C CYS A 103 0.41 6.73 10.55
N THR A 104 0.14 6.56 11.84
CA THR A 104 1.10 6.13 12.85
C THR A 104 0.73 4.81 13.51
N ASP A 105 -0.55 4.38 13.39
CA ASP A 105 -1.03 3.09 13.88
C ASP A 105 -1.28 2.13 12.73
N PHE A 106 -0.42 1.16 12.56
CA PHE A 106 -0.49 0.13 11.52
C PHE A 106 -1.06 -1.20 12.04
N THR A 107 -1.60 -1.24 13.25
CA THR A 107 -2.07 -2.48 13.90
C THR A 107 -3.07 -3.24 13.02
N HIS A 108 -4.05 -2.53 12.44
CA HIS A 108 -5.05 -3.11 11.56
C HIS A 108 -4.44 -3.71 10.27
N TYR A 109 -3.40 -3.06 9.75
CA TYR A 109 -2.68 -3.54 8.57
C TYR A 109 -1.90 -4.83 8.87
N PHE A 110 -1.28 -4.92 10.04
CA PHE A 110 -0.57 -6.14 10.43
C PHE A 110 -1.52 -7.28 10.79
N LYS A 111 -2.67 -6.99 11.40
CA LYS A 111 -3.74 -7.97 11.56
C LYS A 111 -4.23 -8.50 10.20
N PHE A 112 -4.33 -7.64 9.19
CA PHE A 112 -4.66 -8.07 7.84
C PHE A 112 -3.61 -9.04 7.28
N ILE A 113 -2.32 -8.77 7.48
CA ILE A 113 -1.25 -9.69 7.08
C ILE A 113 -1.36 -11.02 7.85
N ASP A 114 -1.65 -11.00 9.14
CA ASP A 114 -1.87 -12.21 9.93
C ASP A 114 -3.03 -13.05 9.38
N ASN A 115 -4.17 -12.41 9.13
CA ASN A 115 -5.34 -13.06 8.55
C ASN A 115 -5.04 -13.65 7.16
N LEU A 116 -4.27 -12.93 6.34
CA LEU A 116 -3.85 -13.40 5.04
C LEU A 116 -2.93 -14.62 5.13
N MET A 117 -1.97 -14.60 6.04
CA MET A 117 -1.04 -15.73 6.25
C MET A 117 -1.73 -16.94 6.89
N ALA A 118 -2.88 -16.74 7.54
CA ALA A 118 -3.72 -17.82 8.02
C ALA A 118 -4.47 -18.57 6.90
N ASN A 119 -4.52 -18.01 5.68
CA ASN A 119 -5.09 -18.70 4.52
C ASN A 119 -4.20 -19.91 4.16
N PRO A 120 -4.74 -21.14 4.16
CA PRO A 120 -3.96 -22.37 3.94
C PRO A 120 -3.44 -22.50 2.51
N SER A 121 -4.06 -21.81 1.54
CA SER A 121 -3.69 -21.89 0.13
C SER A 121 -2.69 -20.78 -0.23
N GLU A 122 -1.47 -21.16 -0.59
CA GLU A 122 -0.47 -20.24 -1.10
C GLU A 122 -0.94 -19.54 -2.38
N THR A 123 -1.53 -20.30 -3.29
CA THR A 123 -2.11 -19.79 -4.54
C THR A 123 -3.16 -18.73 -4.27
N SER A 124 -4.08 -18.97 -3.32
CA SER A 124 -5.13 -18.01 -2.95
C SER A 124 -4.53 -16.72 -2.36
N ARG A 125 -3.45 -16.84 -1.57
CA ARG A 125 -2.73 -15.66 -1.04
C ARG A 125 -2.11 -14.83 -2.16
N GLU A 126 -1.44 -15.49 -3.11
CA GLU A 126 -0.82 -14.80 -4.26
C GLU A 126 -1.87 -14.15 -5.16
N GLU A 127 -2.97 -14.83 -5.46
CA GLU A 127 -4.07 -14.31 -6.27
C GLU A 127 -4.78 -13.12 -5.59
N LEU A 128 -4.91 -13.14 -4.26
CA LEU A 128 -5.49 -12.02 -3.53
C LEU A 128 -4.66 -10.74 -3.67
N TYR A 129 -3.34 -10.86 -3.89
CA TYR A 129 -2.50 -9.69 -4.17
C TYR A 129 -2.88 -8.98 -5.46
N ASP A 130 -3.30 -9.73 -6.49
CA ASP A 130 -3.80 -9.14 -7.74
C ASP A 130 -5.06 -8.31 -7.49
N PHE A 131 -5.99 -8.83 -6.69
CA PHE A 131 -7.23 -8.14 -6.31
C PHE A 131 -6.95 -6.88 -5.47
N LEU A 132 -6.08 -6.97 -4.48
CA LEU A 132 -5.72 -5.84 -3.60
C LEU A 132 -4.93 -4.76 -4.32
N SER A 133 -4.14 -5.11 -5.35
CA SER A 133 -3.37 -4.14 -6.12
C SER A 133 -4.25 -3.27 -7.02
N TYR A 134 -5.43 -3.74 -7.35
CA TYR A 134 -6.40 -3.06 -8.23
C TYR A 134 -7.20 -1.99 -7.48
N GLN A 135 -7.44 -2.19 -6.18
CA GLN A 135 -8.30 -1.31 -5.40
C GLN A 135 -7.72 -1.00 -4.02
N GLU A 136 -7.85 0.25 -3.62
CA GLU A 136 -7.65 0.66 -2.24
C GLU A 136 -8.87 0.22 -1.41
N LEU A 137 -8.97 -1.07 -1.10
CA LEU A 137 -10.04 -1.58 -0.27
C LEU A 137 -9.83 -1.15 1.18
N PRO A 138 -10.87 -0.69 1.86
CA PRO A 138 -10.80 -0.38 3.28
C PRO A 138 -10.45 -1.63 4.08
N ILE A 139 -9.50 -1.51 5.02
CA ILE A 139 -9.14 -2.54 5.97
C ILE A 139 -9.74 -2.18 7.32
N THR A 140 -10.44 -3.13 7.94
CA THR A 140 -11.08 -2.93 9.24
C THR A 140 -10.07 -3.06 10.39
N SER A 141 -10.46 -2.63 11.59
CA SER A 141 -9.66 -2.80 12.81
C SER A 141 -9.30 -4.26 13.11
N GLU A 142 -10.08 -5.22 12.60
CA GLU A 142 -9.84 -6.65 12.78
C GLU A 142 -8.96 -7.26 11.66
N GLY A 143 -8.46 -6.43 10.73
CA GLY A 143 -7.62 -6.91 9.63
C GLY A 143 -8.40 -7.69 8.57
N THR A 144 -9.69 -7.46 8.47
CA THR A 144 -10.53 -7.90 7.35
C THR A 144 -10.58 -6.80 6.30
N PHE A 145 -11.15 -7.06 5.13
CA PHE A 145 -11.33 -6.02 4.11
C PHE A 145 -12.81 -5.91 3.70
N ILE A 146 -13.16 -4.72 3.23
CA ILE A 146 -14.50 -4.45 2.72
C ILE A 146 -14.51 -4.72 1.22
N ALA A 147 -15.41 -5.58 0.79
CA ALA A 147 -15.72 -5.82 -0.61
C ALA A 147 -17.22 -5.57 -0.85
N TYR A 148 -17.66 -5.77 -2.08
CA TYR A 148 -19.01 -5.45 -2.47
C TYR A 148 -19.66 -6.64 -3.20
N LYS A 149 -21.00 -6.73 -3.07
CA LYS A 149 -21.79 -7.76 -3.73
C LYS A 149 -23.05 -7.18 -4.33
N GLY A 150 -23.26 -7.45 -5.60
CA GLY A 150 -24.53 -7.19 -6.28
C GLY A 150 -25.57 -8.25 -5.91
N VAL A 151 -26.77 -7.80 -5.54
CA VAL A 151 -27.90 -8.66 -5.15
C VAL A 151 -29.19 -8.25 -5.87
N GLY A 152 -30.22 -9.10 -5.82
CA GLY A 152 -31.55 -8.80 -6.31
C GLY A 152 -32.25 -7.72 -5.45
N GLU A 153 -33.41 -7.25 -5.93
CA GLU A 153 -34.26 -6.31 -5.16
C GLU A 153 -34.76 -6.92 -3.84
N ASP A 154 -34.88 -8.25 -3.81
CA ASP A 154 -35.28 -9.05 -2.66
C ASP A 154 -34.14 -9.40 -1.70
N MET A 155 -32.93 -8.85 -1.95
CA MET A 155 -31.71 -9.12 -1.18
C MET A 155 -31.18 -10.56 -1.30
N TYR A 156 -31.63 -11.35 -2.28
CA TYR A 156 -31.05 -12.65 -2.57
C TYR A 156 -29.96 -12.54 -3.65
N SER A 157 -29.02 -13.49 -3.63
CA SER A 157 -28.05 -13.63 -4.72
C SER A 157 -28.79 -13.84 -6.06
N LEU A 158 -28.26 -13.30 -7.18
CA LEU A 158 -28.92 -13.39 -8.48
C LEU A 158 -28.96 -14.82 -9.00
N HIS A 159 -27.96 -15.60 -8.65
CA HIS A 159 -27.85 -17.00 -9.05
C HIS A 159 -27.80 -17.90 -7.81
N GLY A 160 -28.48 -19.03 -7.88
CA GLY A 160 -28.38 -20.11 -6.91
C GLY A 160 -27.51 -21.24 -7.46
N ASN A 161 -26.92 -22.03 -6.59
CA ASN A 161 -26.17 -23.22 -6.94
C ASN A 161 -26.51 -24.36 -5.96
N ALA A 162 -27.14 -25.42 -6.46
CA ALA A 162 -27.54 -26.57 -5.67
C ALA A 162 -26.34 -27.42 -5.20
N GLU A 163 -25.20 -27.31 -5.86
CA GLU A 163 -23.97 -28.06 -5.53
C GLU A 163 -23.16 -27.38 -4.44
N THR A 164 -23.38 -26.10 -4.15
CA THR A 164 -22.69 -25.38 -3.09
C THR A 164 -23.39 -25.58 -1.76
N ARG A 165 -22.77 -26.32 -0.86
CA ARG A 165 -23.31 -26.59 0.47
C ARG A 165 -23.14 -25.38 1.37
N VAL A 166 -24.26 -24.78 1.80
CA VAL A 166 -24.30 -23.63 2.70
C VAL A 166 -24.22 -24.12 4.13
N LEU A 167 -23.18 -23.71 4.86
CA LEU A 167 -22.98 -24.01 6.28
C LEU A 167 -23.72 -22.99 7.16
N GLN A 168 -23.72 -21.73 6.74
CA GLN A 168 -24.42 -20.63 7.41
C GLN A 168 -25.05 -19.70 6.37
N GLY A 169 -26.27 -19.25 6.63
CA GLY A 169 -27.04 -18.39 5.75
C GLY A 169 -28.46 -18.92 5.47
N LYS A 170 -29.31 -18.08 4.91
CA LYS A 170 -30.67 -18.48 4.52
C LYS A 170 -30.73 -18.67 3.01
N VAL A 171 -31.25 -19.82 2.58
CA VAL A 171 -31.37 -20.23 1.18
C VAL A 171 -32.83 -20.34 0.81
N ASN A 172 -33.23 -19.86 -0.37
CA ASN A 172 -34.59 -20.03 -0.89
C ASN A 172 -34.71 -21.31 -1.74
N GLY A 173 -35.90 -21.57 -2.26
CA GLY A 173 -36.16 -22.75 -3.08
C GLY A 173 -35.42 -22.79 -4.43
N HIS A 174 -34.76 -21.73 -4.84
CA HIS A 174 -33.93 -21.63 -6.04
C HIS A 174 -32.43 -21.66 -5.71
N TYR A 175 -32.07 -22.09 -4.50
CA TYR A 175 -30.67 -22.14 -3.98
C TYR A 175 -29.98 -20.77 -3.95
N GLN A 176 -30.73 -19.67 -3.98
CA GLN A 176 -30.21 -18.32 -3.83
C GLN A 176 -30.04 -18.02 -2.33
N ILE A 177 -28.96 -17.32 -2.01
CA ILE A 177 -28.59 -17.00 -0.63
C ILE A 177 -29.02 -15.59 -0.29
N ARG A 178 -29.67 -15.40 0.87
CA ARG A 178 -30.07 -14.09 1.37
C ARG A 178 -28.84 -13.28 1.86
N ASN A 179 -28.87 -11.98 1.57
CA ASN A 179 -27.80 -11.04 1.92
C ASN A 179 -28.35 -9.80 2.65
N ASN A 180 -29.17 -9.99 3.67
CA ASN A 180 -29.62 -8.87 4.49
C ASN A 180 -28.50 -8.38 5.39
N PRO A 181 -28.47 -7.08 5.75
CA PRO A 181 -27.56 -6.57 6.76
C PRO A 181 -27.53 -7.43 8.01
N GLY A 182 -26.32 -7.78 8.47
CA GLY A 182 -26.08 -8.66 9.60
C GLY A 182 -26.03 -10.16 9.27
N ASP A 183 -26.42 -10.58 8.06
CA ASP A 183 -26.29 -11.99 7.66
C ASP A 183 -24.80 -12.38 7.57
N VAL A 184 -24.45 -13.51 8.14
CA VAL A 184 -23.19 -14.21 7.92
C VAL A 184 -23.45 -15.36 6.98
N ILE A 185 -22.71 -15.40 5.88
CA ILE A 185 -22.82 -16.44 4.87
C ILE A 185 -21.52 -17.25 4.85
N GLU A 186 -21.65 -18.57 4.96
CA GLU A 186 -20.52 -19.50 4.91
C GLU A 186 -20.91 -20.73 4.10
N VAL A 187 -20.01 -21.16 3.21
CA VAL A 187 -20.14 -22.35 2.39
C VAL A 187 -18.96 -23.29 2.61
N VAL A 188 -19.13 -24.55 2.26
CA VAL A 188 -18.03 -25.52 2.32
C VAL A 188 -16.93 -25.09 1.34
N VAL A 189 -15.72 -24.89 1.85
CA VAL A 189 -14.55 -24.41 1.06
C VAL A 189 -14.30 -25.31 -0.15
N ALA A 190 -14.44 -26.62 -0.01
CA ALA A 190 -14.24 -27.59 -1.09
C ALA A 190 -15.25 -27.45 -2.24
N ASP A 191 -16.38 -26.77 -2.01
CA ASP A 191 -17.39 -26.51 -3.03
C ASP A 191 -17.14 -25.18 -3.76
N VAL A 192 -16.13 -24.42 -3.35
CA VAL A 192 -15.71 -23.18 -4.01
C VAL A 192 -14.63 -23.48 -5.04
N ASP A 193 -14.85 -23.08 -6.28
CA ASP A 193 -13.88 -23.32 -7.34
C ASP A 193 -12.60 -22.48 -7.17
N ALA A 194 -11.50 -23.18 -6.96
CA ALA A 194 -10.18 -22.57 -6.80
C ALA A 194 -9.51 -22.23 -8.15
N ASN A 195 -10.01 -22.69 -9.28
CA ASN A 195 -9.40 -22.41 -10.57
C ASN A 195 -9.77 -21.00 -11.06
N ARG A 196 -8.83 -20.08 -11.01
CA ARG A 196 -9.02 -18.68 -11.42
C ARG A 196 -9.37 -18.49 -12.90
N ASN A 197 -9.11 -19.49 -13.75
CA ASN A 197 -9.43 -19.43 -15.18
C ASN A 197 -10.90 -19.81 -15.47
N ASN A 198 -11.64 -20.30 -14.48
CA ASN A 198 -13.08 -20.52 -14.57
C ASN A 198 -13.80 -19.23 -14.16
N TRP A 199 -14.31 -18.48 -15.11
CA TRP A 199 -14.87 -17.15 -14.86
C TRP A 199 -16.19 -17.16 -14.10
N CYS A 200 -17.12 -18.03 -14.52
CA CYS A 200 -18.40 -18.24 -13.85
C CYS A 200 -18.43 -19.64 -13.24
N SER A 201 -18.17 -19.74 -11.95
CA SER A 201 -18.08 -21.03 -11.28
C SER A 201 -18.61 -20.97 -9.83
N ALA A 202 -18.62 -22.11 -9.16
CA ALA A 202 -19.14 -22.27 -7.79
C ALA A 202 -18.39 -21.42 -6.76
N GLY A 203 -19.11 -20.84 -5.81
CA GLY A 203 -18.57 -20.06 -4.69
C GLY A 203 -19.30 -18.76 -4.44
N LEU A 204 -18.94 -18.13 -3.34
CA LEU A 204 -19.46 -16.81 -2.98
C LEU A 204 -18.64 -15.75 -3.71
N HIS A 205 -19.26 -14.98 -4.62
CA HIS A 205 -18.59 -13.92 -5.36
C HIS A 205 -18.78 -12.59 -4.65
N VAL A 206 -17.67 -11.90 -4.43
CA VAL A 206 -17.57 -10.52 -3.97
C VAL A 206 -16.57 -9.78 -4.85
N GLY A 207 -16.59 -8.46 -4.87
CA GLY A 207 -15.67 -7.74 -5.76
C GLY A 207 -15.60 -6.25 -5.47
N SER A 208 -15.10 -5.50 -6.46
CA SER A 208 -15.12 -4.05 -6.45
C SER A 208 -16.54 -3.51 -6.44
N TYR A 209 -16.69 -2.24 -6.06
CA TYR A 209 -17.99 -1.58 -6.12
C TYR A 209 -18.55 -1.54 -7.55
N ASP A 210 -17.72 -1.18 -8.51
CA ASP A 210 -18.14 -1.09 -9.92
C ASP A 210 -18.56 -2.45 -10.49
N TYR A 211 -17.82 -3.51 -10.16
CA TYR A 211 -18.20 -4.87 -10.49
C TYR A 211 -19.56 -5.23 -9.88
N ALA A 212 -19.76 -5.01 -8.59
CA ALA A 212 -20.98 -5.34 -7.87
C ALA A 212 -22.19 -4.55 -8.40
N LYS A 213 -22.02 -3.25 -8.68
CA LYS A 213 -23.02 -2.35 -9.26
C LYS A 213 -23.43 -2.76 -10.67
N GLY A 214 -22.47 -3.24 -11.47
CA GLY A 214 -22.76 -3.73 -12.82
C GLY A 214 -23.49 -5.07 -12.83
N PHE A 215 -23.41 -5.83 -11.74
CA PHE A 215 -23.96 -7.18 -11.65
C PHE A 215 -25.34 -7.24 -11.00
N GLY A 216 -25.61 -6.46 -9.95
CA GLY A 216 -26.84 -6.51 -9.17
C GLY A 216 -27.70 -5.24 -9.28
N ARG A 217 -28.96 -5.32 -8.85
CA ARG A 217 -29.85 -4.14 -8.76
C ARG A 217 -29.61 -3.34 -7.50
N ARG A 218 -29.16 -4.00 -6.43
CA ARG A 218 -28.77 -3.43 -5.16
C ARG A 218 -27.34 -3.86 -4.86
N VAL A 219 -26.60 -3.05 -4.14
CA VAL A 219 -25.23 -3.34 -3.73
C VAL A 219 -25.17 -3.37 -2.22
N VAL A 220 -24.58 -4.42 -1.68
CA VAL A 220 -24.26 -4.52 -0.26
C VAL A 220 -22.75 -4.50 -0.06
N ALA A 221 -22.32 -3.82 0.99
CA ALA A 221 -20.96 -3.94 1.50
C ALA A 221 -20.85 -5.22 2.33
N VAL A 222 -19.76 -5.93 2.16
CA VAL A 222 -19.47 -7.17 2.87
C VAL A 222 -18.08 -7.13 3.47
N GLU A 223 -17.96 -7.65 4.69
CA GLU A 223 -16.70 -7.85 5.38
C GLU A 223 -16.16 -9.24 5.06
N VAL A 224 -14.92 -9.30 4.60
CA VAL A 224 -14.25 -10.53 4.18
C VAL A 224 -12.95 -10.70 4.96
N ASN A 225 -12.76 -11.87 5.56
CA ASN A 225 -11.47 -12.22 6.11
C ASN A 225 -10.55 -12.75 4.99
N PRO A 226 -9.30 -12.26 4.83
CA PRO A 226 -8.35 -12.76 3.85
C PRO A 226 -8.15 -14.28 3.88
N GLN A 227 -8.28 -14.92 5.04
CA GLN A 227 -8.17 -16.39 5.18
C GLN A 227 -9.26 -17.16 4.42
N ASP A 228 -10.42 -16.52 4.17
CA ASP A 228 -11.59 -17.14 3.52
C ASP A 228 -11.60 -16.96 2.00
N VAL A 229 -10.60 -16.28 1.43
CA VAL A 229 -10.45 -16.12 -0.03
C VAL A 229 -9.94 -17.41 -0.64
N VAL A 230 -10.61 -17.86 -1.71
CA VAL A 230 -10.30 -19.13 -2.39
C VAL A 230 -9.66 -18.88 -3.75
N SER A 231 -10.16 -17.94 -4.56
CA SER A 231 -9.54 -17.57 -5.83
C SER A 231 -9.92 -16.17 -6.30
N VAL A 232 -9.07 -15.60 -7.16
CA VAL A 232 -9.32 -14.34 -7.85
C VAL A 232 -9.36 -14.60 -9.35
N PRO A 233 -10.58 -14.71 -9.94
CA PRO A 233 -10.71 -14.93 -11.37
C PRO A 233 -10.05 -13.86 -12.23
N THR A 234 -9.48 -14.28 -13.36
CA THR A 234 -8.72 -13.41 -14.25
C THR A 234 -9.59 -12.53 -15.15
N ASP A 235 -10.88 -12.84 -15.26
CA ASP A 235 -11.85 -11.99 -15.95
C ASP A 235 -12.15 -10.71 -15.15
N CYS A 236 -12.81 -9.74 -15.77
CA CYS A 236 -13.15 -8.46 -15.16
C CYS A 236 -11.93 -7.78 -14.51
N GLU A 237 -10.75 -7.93 -15.10
CA GLU A 237 -9.50 -7.31 -14.61
C GLU A 237 -9.21 -7.63 -13.13
N CYS A 238 -9.45 -8.84 -12.68
CA CYS A 238 -9.31 -9.28 -11.29
C CYS A 238 -10.13 -8.47 -10.27
N GLN A 239 -11.25 -7.87 -10.69
CA GLN A 239 -12.11 -7.06 -9.81
C GLN A 239 -13.08 -7.88 -8.94
N LYS A 240 -13.06 -9.19 -9.05
CA LYS A 240 -13.87 -10.09 -8.21
C LYS A 240 -13.01 -11.15 -7.55
N CYS A 241 -13.47 -11.65 -6.41
CA CYS A 241 -12.89 -12.84 -5.79
C CYS A 241 -13.99 -13.82 -5.38
N ARG A 242 -13.63 -15.08 -5.27
CA ARG A 242 -14.44 -16.14 -4.68
C ARG A 242 -13.98 -16.37 -3.27
N VAL A 243 -14.93 -16.39 -2.37
CA VAL A 243 -14.70 -16.57 -0.95
C VAL A 243 -15.58 -17.69 -0.41
N SER A 244 -15.16 -18.30 0.67
CA SER A 244 -15.98 -19.29 1.39
C SER A 244 -16.87 -18.66 2.46
N LYS A 245 -16.57 -17.43 2.89
CA LYS A 245 -17.29 -16.74 3.96
C LYS A 245 -17.22 -15.22 3.82
N TYR A 246 -18.31 -14.55 4.20
CA TYR A 246 -18.37 -13.11 4.42
C TYR A 246 -19.51 -12.74 5.37
N LYS A 247 -19.46 -11.53 5.92
CA LYS A 247 -20.54 -10.91 6.69
C LYS A 247 -21.10 -9.73 5.89
N VAL A 248 -22.43 -9.68 5.75
CA VAL A 248 -23.11 -8.53 5.14
C VAL A 248 -23.19 -7.40 6.15
N LEU A 249 -22.73 -6.22 5.75
CA LEU A 249 -22.72 -5.04 6.60
C LEU A 249 -24.00 -4.26 6.41
N ASN A 250 -24.12 -3.60 5.28
CA ASN A 250 -25.26 -2.77 4.94
C ASN A 250 -25.42 -2.66 3.42
N GLU A 251 -26.60 -2.20 3.00
CA GLU A 251 -26.79 -1.77 1.63
C GLU A 251 -26.17 -0.39 1.42
N ILE A 252 -25.54 -0.19 0.27
CA ILE A 252 -24.86 1.07 -0.04
C ILE A 252 -25.22 1.56 -1.44
N LYS A 253 -25.12 2.87 -1.64
CA LYS A 253 -25.33 3.53 -2.94
C LYS A 253 -24.04 3.99 -3.59
N GLU A 254 -22.98 4.11 -2.81
CA GLU A 254 -21.66 4.58 -3.22
C GLU A 254 -20.58 3.73 -2.57
N ALA A 255 -19.43 3.61 -3.24
CA ALA A 255 -18.29 2.89 -2.68
C ALA A 255 -17.77 3.59 -1.43
N TYR A 256 -17.30 2.80 -0.45
CA TYR A 256 -16.53 3.37 0.63
C TYR A 256 -15.19 3.86 0.09
N THR A 257 -14.87 5.10 0.35
CA THR A 257 -13.55 5.67 0.07
C THR A 257 -12.65 5.41 1.28
N SER A 258 -11.49 4.79 1.06
CA SER A 258 -10.48 4.61 2.11
C SER A 258 -9.90 5.99 2.48
N PRO A 259 -9.59 6.30 3.73
CA PRO A 259 -9.76 5.63 5.03
C PRO A 259 -10.83 6.26 5.94
N ASP A 260 -11.75 7.09 5.41
CA ASP A 260 -12.55 8.03 6.19
C ASP A 260 -14.02 7.62 6.37
N VAL A 261 -14.35 6.33 6.23
CA VAL A 261 -15.75 5.91 6.34
C VAL A 261 -16.00 5.24 7.69
N GLU A 262 -16.71 5.95 8.56
CA GLU A 262 -17.44 5.33 9.66
C GLU A 262 -18.53 4.43 9.06
N VAL A 263 -18.33 3.15 9.08
CA VAL A 263 -19.36 2.17 8.77
C VAL A 263 -20.09 1.90 10.08
N GLU A 264 -21.39 2.26 10.15
CA GLU A 264 -22.21 1.99 11.33
C GLU A 264 -22.08 0.50 11.73
N GLY A 265 -21.52 0.23 12.91
CA GLY A 265 -21.30 -1.12 13.41
C GLY A 265 -19.99 -1.81 13.05
N ILE A 266 -19.08 -1.14 12.32
CA ILE A 266 -17.70 -1.57 12.11
C ILE A 266 -16.78 -0.44 12.57
N ASP A 267 -15.92 -0.79 13.50
CA ASP A 267 -14.81 0.07 13.86
C ASP A 267 -13.76 0.00 12.72
N VAL A 268 -13.96 0.83 11.69
CA VAL A 268 -12.91 1.14 10.73
C VAL A 268 -12.00 2.09 11.49
N LYS A 269 -10.93 1.57 12.04
CA LYS A 269 -10.02 2.37 12.83
C LYS A 269 -9.45 3.46 11.93
N GLU A 270 -9.85 4.72 12.17
CA GLU A 270 -9.13 5.86 11.62
C GLU A 270 -7.66 5.67 11.97
N CYS A 271 -6.83 5.76 10.95
CA CYS A 271 -5.41 5.90 11.16
C CYS A 271 -5.21 7.13 12.04
N SER A 272 -4.69 6.95 13.27
CA SER A 272 -4.41 8.10 14.11
C SER A 272 -3.46 9.01 13.34
N LYS A 273 -3.95 10.19 12.95
CA LYS A 273 -3.17 11.20 12.22
C LYS A 273 -2.33 12.03 13.19
N ASP A 274 -1.55 11.35 14.03
CA ASP A 274 -0.69 12.02 15.02
C ASP A 274 0.51 12.70 14.36
N ARG A 275 0.76 12.39 13.09
CA ARG A 275 1.80 13.01 12.27
C ARG A 275 1.17 13.91 11.22
N THR A 276 1.72 15.11 11.06
CA THR A 276 1.32 16.00 9.97
C THR A 276 1.49 15.24 8.64
N PRO A 277 0.44 15.15 7.79
CA PRO A 277 0.60 14.59 6.46
C PRO A 277 1.79 15.26 5.77
N VAL A 278 2.59 14.52 5.03
CA VAL A 278 3.68 15.08 4.24
C VAL A 278 3.05 15.93 3.15
N ASN A 279 2.70 17.18 3.50
CA ASN A 279 2.17 18.15 2.57
C ASN A 279 3.33 18.93 1.98
N VAL A 280 3.59 18.68 0.72
CA VAL A 280 4.73 19.18 -0.03
C VAL A 280 4.59 20.66 -0.45
N GLU A 281 3.43 21.27 -0.26
CA GLU A 281 3.15 22.61 -0.77
C GLU A 281 3.52 23.78 0.16
N ALA A 282 3.95 23.53 1.40
CA ALA A 282 4.24 24.57 2.37
C ALA A 282 5.74 24.74 2.63
N SER A 283 6.53 24.96 1.60
CA SER A 283 7.94 25.33 1.81
C SER A 283 8.11 26.85 1.77
N ASN A 284 8.60 27.40 2.87
CA ASN A 284 9.05 28.77 2.94
C ASN A 284 10.14 29.03 1.87
N GLN A 285 9.88 29.85 0.86
CA GLN A 285 10.82 30.13 -0.24
C GLN A 285 12.21 30.56 0.27
N GLY A 286 12.28 31.27 1.41
CA GLY A 286 13.55 31.66 2.01
C GLY A 286 14.39 30.48 2.52
N ILE A 287 13.76 29.43 3.02
CA ILE A 287 14.45 28.19 3.44
C ILE A 287 15.00 27.48 2.21
N ILE A 288 14.22 27.41 1.12
CA ILE A 288 14.64 26.79 -0.14
C ILE A 288 15.86 27.51 -0.71
N ASP A 289 15.88 28.84 -0.70
CA ASP A 289 16.98 29.63 -1.22
C ASP A 289 18.28 29.46 -0.42
N GLU A 290 18.19 29.43 0.91
CA GLU A 290 19.33 29.15 1.80
C GLU A 290 19.90 27.74 1.60
N MET A 291 19.01 26.76 1.45
CA MET A 291 19.35 25.36 1.22
C MET A 291 20.02 25.18 -0.14
N GLN A 292 19.52 25.84 -1.18
CA GLN A 292 20.13 25.83 -2.50
C GLN A 292 21.57 26.38 -2.46
N GLN A 293 21.80 27.48 -1.73
CA GLN A 293 23.12 28.05 -1.55
C GLN A 293 24.08 27.14 -0.80
N ARG A 294 23.58 26.38 0.20
CA ARG A 294 24.41 25.39 0.92
C ARG A 294 24.72 24.18 0.06
N ALA A 295 23.76 23.66 -0.70
CA ALA A 295 23.95 22.55 -1.64
C ALA A 295 24.96 22.91 -2.73
N ASP A 296 24.93 24.13 -3.23
CA ASP A 296 25.89 24.60 -4.23
C ASP A 296 27.29 24.73 -3.65
N ARG A 297 27.44 25.15 -2.39
CA ARG A 297 28.71 25.10 -1.66
C ARG A 297 29.24 23.68 -1.48
N TYR A 298 28.36 22.74 -1.13
CA TYR A 298 28.72 21.33 -0.97
C TYR A 298 29.20 20.71 -2.29
N ARG A 299 28.51 20.98 -3.40
CA ARG A 299 28.92 20.62 -4.77
C ARG A 299 30.31 21.13 -5.12
N LEU A 300 30.62 22.36 -4.76
CA LEU A 300 31.92 22.96 -4.99
C LEU A 300 33.05 22.27 -4.20
N VAL A 301 32.78 21.88 -2.94
CA VAL A 301 33.75 21.14 -2.13
C VAL A 301 34.00 19.75 -2.70
N GLN A 302 32.97 19.03 -3.14
CA GLN A 302 33.10 17.72 -3.76
C GLN A 302 33.83 17.79 -5.12
N SER A 303 33.52 18.79 -5.95
CA SER A 303 34.22 18.97 -7.24
C SER A 303 35.70 19.29 -7.06
N ARG A 304 36.06 20.08 -6.02
CA ARG A 304 37.48 20.35 -5.68
C ARG A 304 38.24 19.12 -5.22
N LYS A 305 37.61 18.24 -4.42
CA LYS A 305 38.19 16.95 -4.03
C LYS A 305 38.44 16.03 -5.23
N TRP A 306 37.53 16.04 -6.20
CA TRP A 306 37.62 15.18 -7.37
C TRP A 306 38.69 15.65 -8.38
N CYS A 307 38.90 16.95 -8.51
CA CYS A 307 39.94 17.51 -9.39
C CYS A 307 41.37 17.37 -8.85
N GLY A 308 41.58 16.70 -7.71
CA GLY A 308 42.92 16.45 -7.15
C GLY A 308 43.76 17.73 -6.89
N GLY A 309 43.09 18.85 -6.63
CA GLY A 309 43.76 20.13 -6.36
C GLY A 309 44.22 20.94 -7.58
N GLN A 310 43.96 20.47 -8.78
CA GLN A 310 44.37 21.22 -10.03
C GLN A 310 43.52 22.47 -10.32
N CYS A 311 42.49 22.74 -9.54
CA CYS A 311 41.71 24.00 -9.62
C CYS A 311 42.23 25.12 -8.72
N ALA A 312 43.47 25.04 -8.25
CA ALA A 312 44.11 26.09 -7.47
C ALA A 312 44.36 27.32 -8.33
N GLY A 313 43.55 28.35 -8.19
CA GLY A 313 43.71 29.61 -8.91
C GLY A 313 42.43 30.31 -9.37
N TYR A 314 41.25 29.67 -9.16
CA TYR A 314 39.96 30.27 -9.53
C TYR A 314 39.06 30.39 -8.30
N ASP A 315 38.90 31.61 -7.81
CA ASP A 315 38.11 31.93 -6.64
C ASP A 315 36.61 32.06 -6.88
N THR A 316 36.11 31.71 -8.09
CA THR A 316 34.68 31.88 -8.39
C THR A 316 34.05 30.60 -8.97
N PRO A 317 32.77 30.35 -8.66
CA PRO A 317 32.03 29.17 -9.13
C PRO A 317 31.93 29.02 -10.64
N LYS A 318 32.20 30.10 -11.39
CA LYS A 318 32.05 30.13 -12.90
C LYS A 318 33.18 29.41 -13.63
N ALA A 319 34.27 29.07 -12.97
CA ALA A 319 35.47 28.53 -13.65
C ALA A 319 35.45 26.98 -13.84
N CYS A 320 34.55 26.25 -13.17
CA CYS A 320 34.45 24.81 -13.31
C CYS A 320 33.26 24.35 -14.19
N HIS A 321 32.92 25.08 -15.22
CA HIS A 321 31.76 24.86 -16.07
C HIS A 321 31.76 23.53 -16.84
N HIS A 322 32.89 22.87 -17.04
CA HIS A 322 32.92 21.59 -17.76
C HIS A 322 32.66 20.36 -16.92
N ILE A 323 32.52 20.50 -15.60
CA ILE A 323 32.21 19.36 -14.70
C ILE A 323 30.71 19.30 -14.34
N VAL A 324 29.96 20.38 -14.55
CA VAL A 324 28.55 20.52 -14.13
C VAL A 324 27.54 20.25 -15.24
N ARG A 325 28.00 20.07 -16.49
CA ARG A 325 27.14 19.86 -17.66
C ARG A 325 27.36 18.50 -18.32
N ARG A 326 27.23 17.41 -17.56
CA ARG A 326 26.94 16.10 -18.14
C ARG A 326 25.99 15.33 -17.26
#